data_f299670ef94dff149bb3e2d75cd70329
#
_entry.id   f299670ef94dff149bb3e2d75cd70329
#
_cell.length_a   1.000
_cell.length_b   1.000
_cell.length_c   1.000
_cell.angle_alpha   90.00
_cell.angle_beta   90.00
_cell.angle_gamma   90.00
#
_symmetry.space_group_name_H-M   'P 1'
#
loop_
_entity.id
_entity.type
_entity.pdbx_description
1 polymer ?
#
loop_
_entity_poly.entity_id
_entity_poly.type
_entity_poly.pdbx_seq_one_letter_code
_entity_poly.pdbx_strand_id
1 'polypeptide(L)'
;MKRLIVCAAAFAAFAGCATQQSSPIATVDLQRIQANWPKFINYSNQLQADTEAINRSNDPPARKQPELDRLRQRFVDMQNEVTGDVRSAAQQVATEKHFAMVVTRQYVGYGGTDITSDVERILKITEASPSGS
;
A
#
# COMPACT_ATOMS: atom_id res chain seq x y z
N MET A 1 47.83 -62.76 1.25
CA MET A 1 47.46 -61.64 2.11
C MET A 1 47.38 -60.42 1.25
N LYS A 2 46.18 -60.10 0.71
CA LYS A 2 45.90 -58.89 -0.11
C LYS A 2 44.84 -58.10 0.60
N ARG A 3 45.23 -56.94 1.11
CA ARG A 3 44.34 -55.99 1.79
C ARG A 3 43.72 -55.08 0.74
N LEU A 4 42.42 -55.26 0.51
CA LEU A 4 41.59 -54.38 -0.29
C LEU A 4 41.17 -53.19 0.56
N ILE A 5 41.65 -52.01 0.20
CA ILE A 5 41.20 -50.73 0.77
C ILE A 5 40.05 -50.23 -0.09
N VAL A 6 38.86 -50.22 0.47
CA VAL A 6 37.65 -49.64 -0.14
C VAL A 6 37.59 -48.17 0.25
N CYS A 7 37.90 -47.27 -0.64
CA CYS A 7 37.67 -45.83 -0.48
C CYS A 7 36.19 -45.53 -0.74
N ALA A 8 35.43 -45.29 0.33
CA ALA A 8 34.06 -44.74 0.23
C ALA A 8 34.15 -43.24 0.03
N ALA A 9 33.89 -42.78 -1.19
CA ALA A 9 33.72 -41.38 -1.52
C ALA A 9 32.37 -40.87 -1.02
N ALA A 10 32.35 -40.11 0.06
CA ALA A 10 31.17 -39.41 0.55
C ALA A 10 30.92 -38.14 -0.31
N PHE A 11 29.96 -38.22 -1.23
CA PHE A 11 29.43 -37.05 -1.94
C PHE A 11 28.55 -36.25 -0.96
N ALA A 12 29.09 -35.20 -0.35
CA ALA A 12 28.31 -34.20 0.38
C ALA A 12 27.58 -33.30 -0.65
N ALA A 13 26.30 -33.59 -0.84
CA ALA A 13 25.39 -32.70 -1.59
C ALA A 13 25.20 -31.42 -0.78
N PHE A 14 25.92 -30.36 -1.14
CA PHE A 14 25.60 -29.00 -0.69
C PHE A 14 24.30 -28.58 -1.35
N ALA A 15 23.17 -28.83 -0.68
CA ALA A 15 21.93 -28.15 -0.99
C ALA A 15 22.11 -26.68 -0.60
N GLY A 16 22.59 -25.88 -1.54
CA GLY A 16 22.64 -24.43 -1.43
C GLY A 16 21.21 -23.93 -1.32
N CYS A 17 20.72 -23.68 -0.10
CA CYS A 17 19.58 -22.79 0.10
C CYS A 17 20.00 -21.43 -0.43
N ALA A 18 19.57 -21.11 -1.64
CA ALA A 18 19.56 -19.74 -2.14
C ALA A 18 18.64 -18.96 -1.20
N THR A 19 19.19 -18.36 -0.15
CA THR A 19 18.48 -17.37 0.64
C THR A 19 18.16 -16.24 -0.34
N GLN A 20 16.92 -16.19 -0.77
CA GLN A 20 16.38 -15.09 -1.56
C GLN A 20 16.55 -13.85 -0.68
N GLN A 21 17.58 -13.08 -0.96
CA GLN A 21 17.94 -11.90 -0.20
C GLN A 21 16.82 -10.89 -0.47
N SER A 22 15.84 -10.84 0.43
CA SER A 22 14.75 -9.88 0.35
C SER A 22 15.37 -8.48 0.37
N SER A 23 14.99 -7.66 -0.59
CA SER A 23 15.43 -6.27 -0.62
C SER A 23 15.13 -5.61 0.73
N PRO A 24 16.06 -4.88 1.36
CA PRO A 24 15.79 -4.16 2.60
C PRO A 24 14.76 -3.02 2.41
N ILE A 25 14.37 -2.76 1.19
CA ILE A 25 13.43 -1.72 0.80
C ILE A 25 12.12 -2.36 0.35
N ALA A 26 11.03 -1.95 0.99
CA ALA A 26 9.68 -2.29 0.56
C ALA A 26 9.08 -1.17 -0.30
N THR A 27 8.15 -1.53 -1.18
CA THR A 27 7.38 -0.59 -1.99
C THR A 27 5.89 -0.73 -1.70
N VAL A 28 5.15 0.40 -1.74
CA VAL A 28 3.71 0.43 -1.60
C VAL A 28 3.08 1.25 -2.72
N ASP A 29 2.05 0.70 -3.36
CA ASP A 29 1.30 1.37 -4.42
C ASP A 29 0.10 2.12 -3.83
N LEU A 30 0.29 3.44 -3.62
CA LEU A 30 -0.76 4.30 -3.07
C LEU A 30 -1.95 4.45 -4.02
N GLN A 31 -1.72 4.44 -5.34
CA GLN A 31 -2.80 4.57 -6.31
C GLN A 31 -3.73 3.36 -6.26
N ARG A 32 -3.17 2.16 -6.18
CA ARG A 32 -3.92 0.92 -6.02
C ARG A 32 -4.73 0.93 -4.72
N ILE A 33 -4.11 1.31 -3.60
CA ILE A 33 -4.80 1.43 -2.31
C ILE A 33 -5.97 2.40 -2.40
N GLN A 34 -5.77 3.61 -2.92
CA GLN A 34 -6.82 4.62 -3.05
C GLN A 34 -7.97 4.16 -3.96
N ALA A 35 -7.64 3.51 -5.08
CA ALA A 35 -8.63 3.03 -6.04
C ALA A 35 -9.55 1.93 -5.47
N ASN A 36 -9.04 1.14 -4.53
CA ASN A 36 -9.75 -0.01 -3.97
C ASN A 36 -10.26 0.19 -2.54
N TRP A 37 -9.95 1.32 -1.91
CA TRP A 37 -10.31 1.56 -0.52
C TRP A 37 -11.69 2.21 -0.37
N PRO A 38 -12.71 1.48 0.14
CA PRO A 38 -14.07 2.00 0.26
C PRO A 38 -14.15 3.30 1.08
N LYS A 39 -13.34 3.42 2.14
CA LYS A 39 -13.27 4.65 2.96
C LYS A 39 -12.88 5.86 2.09
N PHE A 40 -11.82 5.74 1.29
CA PHE A 40 -11.36 6.81 0.41
C PHE A 40 -12.38 7.13 -0.69
N ILE A 41 -12.96 6.11 -1.33
CA ILE A 41 -13.97 6.26 -2.38
C ILE A 41 -15.22 6.97 -1.83
N ASN A 42 -15.71 6.56 -0.65
CA ASN A 42 -16.88 7.17 -0.03
C ASN A 42 -16.64 8.64 0.33
N TYR A 43 -15.46 8.96 0.88
CA TYR A 43 -15.09 10.36 1.16
C TYR A 43 -15.03 11.20 -0.11
N SER A 44 -14.40 10.70 -1.17
CA SER A 44 -14.30 11.39 -2.45
C SER A 44 -15.67 11.66 -3.06
N ASN A 45 -16.55 10.66 -3.05
CA ASN A 45 -17.92 10.80 -3.56
C ASN A 45 -18.73 11.81 -2.74
N GLN A 46 -18.59 11.81 -1.41
CA GLN A 46 -19.28 12.76 -0.54
C GLN A 46 -18.80 14.20 -0.80
N LEU A 47 -17.49 14.40 -0.92
CA LEU A 47 -16.93 15.72 -1.23
C LEU A 47 -17.39 16.26 -2.58
N GLN A 48 -17.46 15.37 -3.59
CA GLN A 48 -18.00 15.75 -4.90
C GLN A 48 -19.47 16.14 -4.80
N ALA A 49 -20.30 15.35 -4.12
CA ALA A 49 -21.72 15.64 -3.95
C ALA A 49 -21.94 16.97 -3.21
N ASP A 50 -21.20 17.21 -2.13
CA ASP A 50 -21.26 18.46 -1.34
C ASP A 50 -20.85 19.68 -2.21
N THR A 51 -19.78 19.54 -3.00
CA THR A 51 -19.32 20.59 -3.93
C THR A 51 -20.39 20.93 -4.96
N GLU A 52 -20.99 19.91 -5.55
CA GLU A 52 -22.05 20.10 -6.52
C GLU A 52 -23.30 20.74 -5.90
N ALA A 53 -23.67 20.35 -4.68
CA ALA A 53 -24.80 20.93 -3.95
C ALA A 53 -24.59 22.43 -3.71
N ILE A 54 -23.39 22.83 -3.21
CA ILE A 54 -23.04 24.24 -3.01
C ILE A 54 -23.08 25.02 -4.35
N ASN A 55 -22.51 24.47 -5.38
CA ASN A 55 -22.46 25.14 -6.69
C ASN A 55 -23.86 25.35 -7.30
N ARG A 56 -24.75 24.36 -7.14
CA ARG A 56 -26.14 24.42 -7.64
C ARG A 56 -27.08 25.26 -6.77
N SER A 57 -26.70 25.57 -5.52
CA SER A 57 -27.55 26.40 -4.65
C SER A 57 -27.72 27.81 -5.26
N ASN A 58 -28.88 28.43 -4.99
CA ASN A 58 -29.15 29.81 -5.38
C ASN A 58 -28.60 30.84 -4.37
N ASP A 59 -27.73 30.41 -3.45
CA ASP A 59 -27.15 31.28 -2.47
C ASP A 59 -26.19 32.30 -3.08
N PRO A 60 -26.15 33.51 -2.52
CA PRO A 60 -25.22 34.53 -2.97
C PRO A 60 -23.77 34.08 -2.72
N PRO A 61 -22.80 34.53 -3.55
CA PRO A 61 -21.39 34.14 -3.44
C PRO A 61 -20.80 34.29 -2.03
N ALA A 62 -21.23 35.33 -1.29
CA ALA A 62 -20.78 35.55 0.08
C ALA A 62 -21.15 34.43 1.08
N ARG A 63 -22.19 33.64 0.81
CA ARG A 63 -22.54 32.46 1.61
C ARG A 63 -21.84 31.20 1.10
N LYS A 64 -21.70 31.05 -0.22
CA LYS A 64 -21.03 29.88 -0.82
C LYS A 64 -19.55 29.80 -0.41
N GLN A 65 -18.86 30.94 -0.34
CA GLN A 65 -17.42 30.96 -0.07
C GLN A 65 -17.04 30.29 1.26
N PRO A 66 -17.67 30.63 2.40
CA PRO A 66 -17.36 29.94 3.66
C PRO A 66 -17.65 28.45 3.64
N GLU A 67 -18.67 28.01 2.90
CA GLU A 67 -19.00 26.58 2.76
C GLU A 67 -17.96 25.84 1.95
N LEU A 68 -17.49 26.42 0.86
CA LEU A 68 -16.39 25.87 0.05
C LEU A 68 -15.08 25.81 0.84
N ASP A 69 -14.81 26.81 1.71
CA ASP A 69 -13.61 26.82 2.54
C ASP A 69 -13.67 25.71 3.61
N ARG A 70 -14.84 25.48 4.22
CA ARG A 70 -15.05 24.33 5.12
C ARG A 70 -14.87 22.99 4.39
N LEU A 71 -15.34 22.92 3.15
CA LEU A 71 -15.20 21.72 2.34
C LEU A 71 -13.73 21.42 1.99
N ARG A 72 -12.96 22.47 1.66
CA ARG A 72 -11.51 22.33 1.48
C ARG A 72 -10.81 21.83 2.72
N GLN A 73 -11.18 22.37 3.90
CA GLN A 73 -10.61 21.91 5.18
C GLN A 73 -10.92 20.42 5.40
N ARG A 74 -12.17 20.02 5.22
CA ARG A 74 -12.56 18.59 5.31
C ARG A 74 -11.76 17.70 4.36
N PHE A 75 -11.46 18.18 3.16
CA PHE A 75 -10.61 17.46 2.21
C PHE A 75 -9.19 17.28 2.73
N VAL A 76 -8.59 18.33 3.28
CA VAL A 76 -7.25 18.26 3.90
C VAL A 76 -7.24 17.29 5.08
N ASP A 77 -8.25 17.36 5.95
CA ASP A 77 -8.37 16.47 7.10
C ASP A 77 -8.49 15.00 6.67
N MET A 78 -9.32 14.71 5.66
CA MET A 78 -9.45 13.39 5.06
C MET A 78 -8.11 12.88 4.48
N GLN A 79 -7.40 13.74 3.73
CA GLN A 79 -6.10 13.33 3.17
C GLN A 79 -5.08 13.00 4.26
N ASN A 80 -5.06 13.78 5.35
CA ASN A 80 -4.19 13.53 6.49
C ASN A 80 -4.55 12.21 7.18
N GLU A 81 -5.83 11.93 7.38
CA GLU A 81 -6.32 10.68 7.97
C GLU A 81 -5.93 9.48 7.11
N VAL A 82 -6.25 9.50 5.82
CA VAL A 82 -5.91 8.43 4.87
C VAL A 82 -4.40 8.19 4.82
N THR A 83 -3.61 9.26 4.75
CA THR A 83 -2.14 9.16 4.74
C THR A 83 -1.62 8.57 6.05
N GLY A 84 -2.20 8.96 7.18
CA GLY A 84 -1.86 8.43 8.50
C GLY A 84 -2.15 6.93 8.61
N ASP A 85 -3.32 6.49 8.16
CA ASP A 85 -3.73 5.08 8.17
C ASP A 85 -2.79 4.22 7.31
N VAL A 86 -2.52 4.66 6.07
CA VAL A 86 -1.60 3.93 5.17
C VAL A 86 -0.18 3.88 5.74
N ARG A 87 0.31 4.98 6.30
CA ARG A 87 1.63 5.02 6.93
C ARG A 87 1.72 4.05 8.10
N SER A 88 0.72 4.04 8.96
CA SER A 88 0.66 3.14 10.12
C SER A 88 0.65 1.67 9.68
N ALA A 89 -0.19 1.31 8.70
CA ALA A 89 -0.24 -0.04 8.15
C ALA A 89 1.09 -0.45 7.50
N ALA A 90 1.70 0.45 6.72
CA ALA A 90 2.99 0.19 6.07
C ALA A 90 4.13 0.01 7.09
N GLN A 91 4.15 0.80 8.18
CA GLN A 91 5.10 0.65 9.27
C GLN A 91 4.94 -0.69 9.98
N GLN A 92 3.70 -1.12 10.22
CA GLN A 92 3.44 -2.43 10.83
C GLN A 92 4.00 -3.56 9.96
N VAL A 93 3.69 -3.58 8.65
CA VAL A 93 4.22 -4.58 7.71
C VAL A 93 5.74 -4.53 7.65
N ALA A 94 6.32 -3.33 7.60
CA ALA A 94 7.78 -3.17 7.56
C ALA A 94 8.45 -3.76 8.80
N THR A 95 7.88 -3.54 9.97
CA THR A 95 8.39 -4.10 11.23
C THR A 95 8.27 -5.63 11.26
N GLU A 96 7.10 -6.16 10.88
CA GLU A 96 6.84 -7.61 10.85
C GLU A 96 7.76 -8.37 9.90
N LYS A 97 8.07 -7.75 8.75
CA LYS A 97 8.87 -8.36 7.68
C LYS A 97 10.33 -7.89 7.65
N HIS A 98 10.75 -7.10 8.64
CA HIS A 98 12.12 -6.60 8.80
C HIS A 98 12.63 -5.76 7.62
N PHE A 99 11.77 -4.94 7.02
CA PHE A 99 12.20 -3.95 6.05
C PHE A 99 12.80 -2.72 6.73
N ALA A 100 13.89 -2.23 6.18
CA ALA A 100 14.57 -1.03 6.69
C ALA A 100 13.86 0.27 6.26
N MET A 101 13.17 0.23 5.12
CA MET A 101 12.50 1.40 4.52
C MET A 101 11.29 0.97 3.71
N VAL A 102 10.26 1.82 3.71
CA VAL A 102 9.12 1.74 2.79
C VAL A 102 9.08 2.99 1.94
N VAL A 103 8.96 2.83 0.64
CA VAL A 103 8.85 3.92 -0.34
C VAL A 103 7.61 3.73 -1.21
N THR A 104 7.07 4.81 -1.72
CA THR A 104 5.94 4.70 -2.66
C THR A 104 6.42 4.25 -4.03
N ARG A 105 5.69 3.33 -4.65
CA ARG A 105 6.07 2.68 -5.91
C ARG A 105 6.36 3.65 -7.05
N GLN A 106 5.64 4.76 -7.11
CA GLN A 106 5.82 5.78 -8.16
C GLN A 106 7.19 6.45 -8.19
N TYR A 107 7.95 6.36 -7.09
CA TYR A 107 9.31 6.92 -7.00
C TYR A 107 10.41 5.86 -7.18
N VAL A 108 10.03 4.61 -7.42
CA VAL A 108 10.98 3.50 -7.58
C VAL A 108 10.98 3.04 -9.03
N GLY A 109 12.10 3.26 -9.72
CA GLY A 109 12.25 2.83 -11.10
C GLY A 109 12.48 1.32 -11.25
N TYR A 110 13.15 0.69 -10.27
CA TYR A 110 13.43 -0.74 -10.28
C TYR A 110 13.76 -1.26 -8.87
N GLY A 111 13.30 -2.46 -8.55
CA GLY A 111 13.61 -3.16 -7.30
C GLY A 111 12.63 -2.87 -6.16
N GLY A 112 12.96 -3.36 -4.97
CA GLY A 112 12.07 -3.32 -3.80
C GLY A 112 11.10 -4.51 -3.75
N THR A 113 10.61 -4.80 -2.56
CA THR A 113 9.59 -5.83 -2.32
C THR A 113 8.23 -5.15 -2.21
N ASP A 114 7.28 -5.51 -3.05
CA ASP A 114 5.92 -4.96 -3.01
C ASP A 114 5.16 -5.51 -1.79
N ILE A 115 4.75 -4.62 -0.89
CA ILE A 115 3.96 -4.93 0.31
C ILE A 115 2.53 -4.39 0.24
N THR A 116 2.09 -3.93 -0.94
CA THR A 116 0.77 -3.29 -1.12
C THR A 116 -0.36 -4.18 -0.61
N SER A 117 -0.38 -5.46 -0.98
CA SER A 117 -1.41 -6.41 -0.54
C SER A 117 -1.41 -6.66 0.98
N ASP A 118 -0.24 -6.61 1.62
CA ASP A 118 -0.17 -6.72 3.09
C ASP A 118 -0.76 -5.48 3.77
N VAL A 119 -0.47 -4.29 3.22
CA VAL A 119 -1.04 -3.02 3.69
C VAL A 119 -2.56 -3.01 3.49
N GLU A 120 -3.04 -3.42 2.32
CA GLU A 120 -4.47 -3.55 2.01
C GLU A 120 -5.19 -4.47 3.01
N ARG A 121 -4.57 -5.58 3.37
CA ARG A 121 -5.10 -6.52 4.37
C ARG A 121 -5.27 -5.86 5.75
N ILE A 122 -4.28 -5.08 6.22
CA ILE A 122 -4.36 -4.36 7.49
C ILE A 122 -5.46 -3.30 7.44
N LEU A 123 -5.58 -2.57 6.32
CA LEU A 123 -6.61 -1.58 6.10
C LEU A 123 -8.00 -2.17 5.82
N LYS A 124 -8.10 -3.52 5.76
CA LYS A 124 -9.33 -4.26 5.44
C LYS A 124 -9.93 -3.87 4.07
N ILE A 125 -9.04 -3.60 3.13
CA ILE A 125 -9.43 -3.37 1.74
C ILE A 125 -9.64 -4.73 1.09
N THR A 126 -10.89 -5.00 0.70
CA THR A 126 -11.21 -6.18 -0.10
C THR A 126 -10.95 -5.83 -1.55
N GLU A 127 -9.99 -6.48 -2.20
CA GLU A 127 -9.82 -6.34 -3.64
C GLU A 127 -11.15 -6.72 -4.31
N ALA A 128 -11.69 -5.82 -5.13
CA ALA A 128 -12.72 -6.23 -6.09
C ALA A 128 -12.03 -7.26 -6.98
N SER A 129 -12.45 -8.53 -6.87
CA SER A 129 -11.94 -9.59 -7.75
C SER A 129 -12.02 -9.08 -9.18
N PRO A 130 -10.95 -9.16 -9.99
CA PRO A 130 -11.07 -8.85 -11.39
C PRO A 130 -12.14 -9.78 -11.95
N SER A 131 -13.28 -9.21 -12.33
CA SER A 131 -14.32 -9.93 -13.06
C SER A 131 -13.66 -10.41 -14.33
N GLY A 132 -13.35 -11.71 -14.35
CA GLY A 132 -12.79 -12.40 -15.50
C GLY A 132 -13.72 -12.21 -16.70
N SER A 133 -13.14 -11.67 -17.75
CA SER A 133 -13.68 -11.70 -19.10
C SER A 133 -13.08 -12.88 -19.82
#